data_4b43c07f8be2cc30daa30dc40c7c549b
#
_entry.id   4b43c07f8be2cc30daa30dc40c7c549b
#
_cell.length_a   1.000
_cell.length_b   1.000
_cell.length_c   1.000
_cell.angle_alpha   90.00
_cell.angle_beta   90.00
_cell.angle_gamma   90.00
#
_symmetry.space_group_name_H-M   'P 1'
#
loop_
_entity.id
_entity.type
_entity.pdbx_description
1 polymer ?
#
loop_
_entity_poly.entity_id
_entity_poly.type
_entity_poly.pdbx_seq_one_letter_code
_entity_poly.pdbx_strand_id
1 'polypeptide(L)'
;MAEPNRGSHSRCRVATGLLVLAALTSACGSSLTQPSGLPSPIAVATPAPTPAPPPRVALISVDGLRPDALTEANTPNILALAQRGSYTLAAQTVFPSTTLPSHASMLTGVEPSVHGIVFDDYRDGFQLGAPTVFSLVRLAGKRAVMVVGKDKLRQLAAAAGTDGYTCATRGDVDVVNEAVARLPLGFDLLFVHLPQVDLAGHASGWMSAEYLEQLRQTDEAVGRLVALLPAGATVILTADHGGQHKNHGTRDTVDTTIPWIIAGPRVVRRGPLARTVRTVDTAPTVLSLLGVPGPANATGRLVSEAFEAP
;
A
#
# COMPACT_ATOMS: atom_id res chain seq x y z
N MET A 1 18.44 48.88 -27.86
CA MET A 1 17.37 49.67 -28.51
C MET A 1 16.08 48.89 -28.47
N ALA A 2 15.05 49.58 -28.10
CA ALA A 2 13.63 49.28 -28.06
C ALA A 2 13.11 48.66 -26.73
N GLU A 3 12.43 49.57 -26.07
CA GLU A 3 11.69 49.54 -24.83
C GLU A 3 10.28 48.92 -24.93
N PRO A 4 9.56 48.89 -23.80
CA PRO A 4 8.51 47.91 -23.49
C PRO A 4 7.10 48.46 -23.80
N ASN A 5 6.11 47.57 -23.76
CA ASN A 5 4.71 47.98 -23.85
C ASN A 5 3.98 47.68 -22.52
N ARG A 6 3.33 48.74 -22.02
CA ARG A 6 2.54 48.80 -20.79
C ARG A 6 1.08 48.44 -21.04
N GLY A 7 0.47 47.83 -20.02
CA GLY A 7 -0.78 48.31 -19.51
C GLY A 7 -2.08 47.67 -19.97
N SER A 8 -2.83 47.11 -19.03
CA SER A 8 -4.22 47.52 -18.83
C SER A 8 -4.77 46.95 -17.52
N HIS A 9 -5.02 47.84 -16.55
CA HIS A 9 -5.83 47.53 -15.36
C HIS A 9 -7.31 47.74 -15.71
N SER A 10 -8.13 46.74 -15.43
CA SER A 10 -9.58 46.91 -15.44
C SER A 10 -10.11 46.72 -14.01
N ARG A 11 -10.64 47.81 -13.45
CA ARG A 11 -11.32 47.86 -12.13
C ARG A 11 -12.79 47.54 -12.33
N CYS A 12 -13.31 46.61 -11.58
CA CYS A 12 -14.76 46.36 -11.51
C CYS A 12 -15.37 47.18 -10.36
N ARG A 13 -16.42 47.95 -10.66
CA ARG A 13 -17.13 48.85 -9.74
C ARG A 13 -18.22 48.08 -8.99
N VAL A 14 -18.28 48.34 -7.71
CA VAL A 14 -19.39 47.95 -6.80
C VAL A 14 -20.54 48.94 -7.00
N ALA A 15 -21.74 48.43 -7.25
CA ALA A 15 -22.97 49.20 -7.25
C ALA A 15 -23.81 48.91 -5.99
N THR A 16 -23.92 49.89 -5.14
CA THR A 16 -24.79 49.90 -3.94
C THR A 16 -26.16 50.41 -4.32
N GLY A 17 -27.16 49.57 -4.22
CA GLY A 17 -28.58 49.96 -4.42
C GLY A 17 -29.33 50.04 -3.09
N LEU A 18 -29.71 51.27 -2.70
CA LEU A 18 -30.52 51.58 -1.55
C LEU A 18 -31.98 51.54 -1.99
N LEU A 19 -32.86 50.80 -1.32
CA LEU A 19 -34.32 50.86 -1.54
C LEU A 19 -35.01 51.31 -0.25
N VAL A 20 -35.79 52.37 -0.43
CA VAL A 20 -36.56 53.11 0.61
C VAL A 20 -37.87 52.38 0.93
N LEU A 21 -38.17 52.32 2.21
CA LEU A 21 -39.42 51.77 2.78
C LEU A 21 -40.50 52.82 2.75
N ALA A 22 -41.66 52.51 2.19
CA ALA A 22 -42.88 53.32 2.36
C ALA A 22 -43.93 52.50 3.10
N ALA A 23 -44.33 53.00 4.26
CA ALA A 23 -45.42 52.44 5.05
C ALA A 23 -46.76 53.06 4.62
N LEU A 24 -47.73 52.20 4.41
CA LEU A 24 -49.19 52.64 4.35
C LEU A 24 -50.01 51.78 5.31
N THR A 25 -50.54 52.41 6.32
CA THR A 25 -51.50 51.85 7.26
C THR A 25 -52.91 51.94 6.67
N SER A 26 -53.65 50.85 6.66
CA SER A 26 -55.12 50.90 6.55
C SER A 26 -55.70 49.75 7.37
N ALA A 27 -56.52 50.17 8.38
CA ALA A 27 -57.26 49.27 9.25
C ALA A 27 -58.59 48.89 8.59
N CYS A 28 -58.90 47.61 8.54
CA CYS A 28 -60.29 47.15 8.45
C CYS A 28 -60.39 45.77 9.10
N GLY A 29 -61.24 45.72 10.14
CA GLY A 29 -61.46 44.48 10.89
C GLY A 29 -62.29 43.48 10.09
N SER A 30 -61.98 42.26 10.19
CA SER A 30 -62.80 41.12 9.82
C SER A 30 -62.37 39.90 10.63
N SER A 31 -63.35 39.34 11.32
CA SER A 31 -63.23 38.11 12.12
C SER A 31 -62.63 36.96 11.30
N LEU A 32 -61.52 36.49 11.70
CA LEU A 32 -60.92 35.31 11.11
C LEU A 32 -61.12 34.11 12.04
N THR A 33 -61.94 33.16 11.58
CA THR A 33 -61.90 31.78 12.02
C THR A 33 -60.53 31.23 11.85
N GLN A 34 -59.88 30.71 12.91
CA GLN A 34 -58.61 30.04 12.87
C GLN A 34 -58.70 28.73 12.07
N PRO A 35 -57.86 28.49 11.08
CA PRO A 35 -57.65 27.16 10.57
C PRO A 35 -56.67 26.47 11.51
N SER A 36 -57.13 25.47 12.24
CA SER A 36 -56.33 24.51 12.98
C SER A 36 -55.62 23.58 12.00
N GLY A 37 -54.31 23.76 11.84
CA GLY A 37 -53.50 22.89 11.03
C GLY A 37 -52.14 23.50 10.74
N LEU A 38 -51.25 23.50 11.72
CA LEU A 38 -49.83 23.71 11.42
C LEU A 38 -49.34 22.50 10.59
N PRO A 39 -48.70 22.72 9.44
CA PRO A 39 -48.06 21.61 8.71
C PRO A 39 -46.99 20.97 9.59
N SER A 40 -47.07 19.65 9.73
CA SER A 40 -46.03 18.89 10.41
C SER A 40 -44.65 19.21 9.81
N PRO A 41 -43.60 19.36 10.61
CA PRO A 41 -42.27 19.63 10.09
C PRO A 41 -41.89 18.51 9.12
N ILE A 42 -41.52 18.90 7.90
CA ILE A 42 -41.00 17.99 6.89
C ILE A 42 -39.74 17.38 7.51
N ALA A 43 -39.79 16.08 7.79
CA ALA A 43 -38.61 15.32 8.23
C ALA A 43 -37.56 15.43 7.12
N VAL A 44 -36.50 16.19 7.38
CA VAL A 44 -35.33 16.22 6.52
C VAL A 44 -34.70 14.82 6.61
N ALA A 45 -34.83 14.04 5.53
CA ALA A 45 -34.22 12.72 5.45
C ALA A 45 -32.71 12.88 5.64
N THR A 46 -32.18 12.26 6.68
CA THR A 46 -30.73 12.15 6.88
C THR A 46 -30.17 11.48 5.65
N PRO A 47 -29.18 12.06 4.95
CA PRO A 47 -28.59 11.41 3.78
C PRO A 47 -28.06 10.04 4.20
N ALA A 48 -28.35 9.02 3.40
CA ALA A 48 -27.83 7.68 3.63
C ALA A 48 -26.28 7.74 3.69
N PRO A 49 -25.65 6.99 4.61
CA PRO A 49 -24.19 6.98 4.71
C PRO A 49 -23.60 6.57 3.36
N THR A 50 -22.66 7.37 2.87
CA THR A 50 -21.93 7.05 1.63
C THR A 50 -21.25 5.69 1.80
N PRO A 51 -21.42 4.74 0.88
CA PRO A 51 -20.76 3.45 0.96
C PRO A 51 -19.26 3.63 1.14
N ALA A 52 -18.66 2.88 2.07
CA ALA A 52 -17.21 2.90 2.24
C ALA A 52 -16.54 2.49 0.92
N PRO A 53 -15.43 3.13 0.55
CA PRO A 53 -14.73 2.76 -0.68
C PRO A 53 -14.28 1.29 -0.62
N PRO A 54 -14.23 0.60 -1.77
CA PRO A 54 -13.80 -0.79 -1.79
C PRO A 54 -12.40 -0.93 -1.23
N PRO A 55 -12.14 -2.02 -0.48
CA PRO A 55 -10.84 -2.24 0.12
C PRO A 55 -9.76 -2.39 -0.95
N ARG A 56 -8.64 -1.69 -0.76
CA ARG A 56 -7.45 -1.77 -1.62
C ARG A 56 -6.23 -2.07 -0.77
N VAL A 57 -5.35 -2.92 -1.27
CA VAL A 57 -4.10 -3.27 -0.60
C VAL A 57 -2.93 -2.97 -1.53
N ALA A 58 -1.96 -2.19 -1.04
CA ALA A 58 -0.64 -2.04 -1.65
C ALA A 58 0.36 -2.83 -0.81
N LEU A 59 0.92 -3.89 -1.37
CA LEU A 59 1.98 -4.71 -0.78
C LEU A 59 3.31 -4.26 -1.39
N ILE A 60 4.18 -3.69 -0.56
CA ILE A 60 5.50 -3.19 -0.95
C ILE A 60 6.55 -4.11 -0.35
N SER A 61 7.39 -4.70 -1.20
CA SER A 61 8.55 -5.49 -0.80
C SER A 61 9.83 -4.72 -1.12
N VAL A 62 10.63 -4.43 -0.10
CA VAL A 62 11.97 -3.85 -0.25
C VAL A 62 12.98 -4.97 -0.13
N ASP A 63 13.57 -5.35 -1.26
CA ASP A 63 14.49 -6.49 -1.38
C ASP A 63 15.75 -6.29 -0.52
N GLY A 64 16.10 -7.27 0.28
CA GLY A 64 17.29 -7.25 1.13
C GLY A 64 17.28 -6.27 2.30
N LEU A 65 16.10 -5.78 2.71
CA LEU A 65 15.99 -4.78 3.79
C LEU A 65 16.14 -5.39 5.17
N ARG A 66 17.17 -5.00 5.88
CA ARG A 66 17.39 -5.31 7.29
C ARG A 66 16.61 -4.34 8.19
N PRO A 67 16.01 -4.83 9.30
CA PRO A 67 15.26 -3.99 10.24
C PRO A 67 16.10 -2.91 10.93
N ASP A 68 17.35 -3.24 11.31
CA ASP A 68 18.26 -2.32 11.99
C ASP A 68 18.71 -1.16 11.07
N ALA A 69 18.74 -1.37 9.76
CA ALA A 69 19.06 -0.32 8.80
C ALA A 69 18.02 0.81 8.75
N LEU A 70 16.77 0.56 9.14
CA LEU A 70 15.71 1.59 9.09
C LEU A 70 16.03 2.83 9.91
N THR A 71 16.63 2.64 11.07
CA THR A 71 17.04 3.76 11.94
C THR A 71 18.37 4.36 11.47
N GLU A 72 19.34 3.54 11.11
CA GLU A 72 20.66 3.98 10.71
C GLU A 72 20.65 4.78 9.39
N ALA A 73 19.83 4.38 8.43
CA ALA A 73 19.65 5.10 7.17
C ALA A 73 18.76 6.35 7.28
N ASN A 74 18.09 6.56 8.41
CA ASN A 74 17.09 7.62 8.59
C ASN A 74 15.98 7.52 7.53
N THR A 75 15.05 6.58 7.69
CA THR A 75 13.94 6.29 6.77
C THR A 75 12.62 6.88 7.27
N PRO A 76 12.40 8.19 7.17
CA PRO A 76 11.24 8.86 7.80
C PRO A 76 9.90 8.39 7.23
N ASN A 77 9.82 8.01 5.95
CA ASN A 77 8.58 7.60 5.31
C ASN A 77 8.16 6.20 5.78
N ILE A 78 9.09 5.25 5.83
CA ILE A 78 8.84 3.88 6.32
C ILE A 78 8.54 3.91 7.82
N LEU A 79 9.30 4.68 8.59
CA LEU A 79 9.07 4.85 10.03
C LEU A 79 7.71 5.52 10.31
N ALA A 80 7.28 6.48 9.50
CA ALA A 80 5.94 7.08 9.62
C ALA A 80 4.82 6.07 9.32
N LEU A 81 5.02 5.10 8.41
CA LEU A 81 4.10 3.98 8.21
C LEU A 81 3.97 3.15 9.48
N ALA A 82 5.11 2.79 10.10
CA ALA A 82 5.12 2.03 11.35
C ALA A 82 4.40 2.77 12.50
N GLN A 83 4.65 4.08 12.64
CA GLN A 83 4.04 4.91 13.70
C GLN A 83 2.52 5.02 13.58
N ARG A 84 1.97 5.06 12.36
CA ARG A 84 0.51 5.17 12.13
C ARG A 84 -0.21 3.83 12.00
N GLY A 85 0.53 2.71 12.07
CA GLY A 85 0.02 1.37 11.91
C GLY A 85 0.53 0.39 12.95
N SER A 86 0.50 -0.89 12.62
CA SER A 86 1.10 -1.97 13.41
C SER A 86 2.37 -2.47 12.73
N TYR A 87 3.34 -2.90 13.51
CA TYR A 87 4.61 -3.36 12.94
C TYR A 87 5.33 -4.36 13.82
N THR A 88 6.23 -5.10 13.22
CA THR A 88 7.31 -5.80 13.90
C THR A 88 8.62 -5.62 13.11
N LEU A 89 9.71 -5.48 13.82
CA LEU A 89 11.06 -5.45 13.26
C LEU A 89 11.77 -6.82 13.43
N ALA A 90 11.01 -7.84 13.82
CA ALA A 90 11.49 -9.19 14.09
C ALA A 90 10.66 -10.25 13.36
N ALA A 91 10.04 -9.90 12.21
CA ALA A 91 9.39 -10.89 11.38
C ALA A 91 10.43 -11.84 10.78
N GLN A 92 9.98 -13.06 10.45
CA GLN A 92 10.87 -14.11 9.98
C GLN A 92 10.54 -14.50 8.55
N THR A 93 11.55 -14.46 7.68
CA THR A 93 11.43 -15.01 6.34
C THR A 93 11.63 -16.52 6.33
N VAL A 94 11.44 -17.13 5.15
CA VAL A 94 11.62 -18.57 4.95
C VAL A 94 13.06 -18.91 4.59
N PHE A 95 13.35 -20.20 4.53
CA PHE A 95 14.63 -20.70 4.02
C PHE A 95 14.40 -21.54 2.73
N PRO A 96 15.15 -21.31 1.66
CA PRO A 96 16.26 -20.35 1.50
C PRO A 96 15.79 -18.88 1.62
N SER A 97 16.58 -18.07 2.34
CA SER A 97 16.34 -16.64 2.51
C SER A 97 16.85 -15.85 1.29
N THR A 98 16.25 -16.14 0.13
CA THR A 98 16.58 -15.56 -1.17
C THR A 98 15.35 -15.03 -1.87
N THR A 99 15.53 -14.16 -2.85
CA THR A 99 14.46 -13.37 -3.47
C THR A 99 13.26 -14.21 -3.92
N LEU A 100 13.45 -15.18 -4.79
CA LEU A 100 12.33 -15.89 -5.41
C LEU A 100 11.60 -16.84 -4.45
N PRO A 101 12.25 -17.68 -3.62
CA PRO A 101 11.61 -18.49 -2.59
C PRO A 101 10.80 -17.66 -1.57
N SER A 102 11.38 -16.55 -1.08
CA SER A 102 10.73 -15.71 -0.09
C SER A 102 9.48 -15.01 -0.67
N HIS A 103 9.58 -14.46 -1.88
CA HIS A 103 8.43 -13.86 -2.56
C HIS A 103 7.35 -14.90 -2.90
N ALA A 104 7.75 -16.12 -3.28
CA ALA A 104 6.78 -17.20 -3.49
C ALA A 104 6.01 -17.50 -2.19
N SER A 105 6.69 -17.62 -1.07
CA SER A 105 6.07 -17.80 0.25
C SER A 105 5.21 -16.61 0.67
N MET A 106 5.69 -15.38 0.44
CA MET A 106 4.97 -14.13 0.71
C MET A 106 3.62 -14.06 -0.05
N LEU A 107 3.63 -14.51 -1.30
CA LEU A 107 2.49 -14.36 -2.22
C LEU A 107 1.60 -15.60 -2.31
N THR A 108 2.01 -16.74 -1.76
CA THR A 108 1.18 -17.96 -1.70
C THR A 108 0.67 -18.27 -0.28
N GLY A 109 1.38 -17.81 0.76
CA GLY A 109 1.07 -18.14 2.15
C GLY A 109 1.48 -19.55 2.56
N VAL A 110 2.37 -20.21 1.80
CA VAL A 110 2.87 -21.55 2.11
C VAL A 110 4.40 -21.59 2.10
N GLU A 111 4.95 -22.65 2.70
CA GLU A 111 6.40 -22.88 2.77
C GLU A 111 7.01 -23.26 1.42
N PRO A 112 8.33 -23.08 1.23
CA PRO A 112 9.05 -23.49 0.02
C PRO A 112 8.85 -24.96 -0.35
N SER A 113 8.72 -25.84 0.64
CA SER A 113 8.42 -27.26 0.43
C SER A 113 7.06 -27.53 -0.20
N VAL A 114 6.12 -26.60 -0.11
CA VAL A 114 4.75 -26.70 -0.66
C VAL A 114 4.66 -26.04 -2.03
N HIS A 115 5.15 -24.80 -2.18
CA HIS A 115 5.11 -24.14 -3.49
C HIS A 115 6.19 -24.60 -4.45
N GLY A 116 7.22 -25.30 -3.97
CA GLY A 116 8.24 -25.95 -4.79
C GLY A 116 9.38 -25.03 -5.27
N ILE A 117 9.34 -23.73 -4.99
CA ILE A 117 10.42 -22.81 -5.35
C ILE A 117 11.47 -22.81 -4.23
N VAL A 118 12.59 -23.47 -4.49
CA VAL A 118 13.79 -23.54 -3.63
C VAL A 118 15.04 -23.06 -4.39
N PHE A 119 14.83 -22.41 -5.52
CA PHE A 119 15.84 -21.86 -6.45
C PHE A 119 15.57 -20.36 -6.64
N ASP A 120 16.57 -19.62 -7.10
CA ASP A 120 16.48 -18.15 -7.14
C ASP A 120 16.57 -17.56 -8.56
N ASP A 121 16.43 -18.40 -9.59
CA ASP A 121 16.40 -17.99 -10.99
C ASP A 121 15.05 -18.35 -11.64
N TYR A 122 14.68 -17.59 -12.68
CA TYR A 122 13.51 -17.94 -13.48
C TYR A 122 13.67 -19.31 -14.14
N ARG A 123 12.64 -20.14 -14.04
CA ARG A 123 12.58 -21.46 -14.71
C ARG A 123 11.33 -21.55 -15.56
N ASP A 124 11.53 -21.63 -16.87
CA ASP A 124 10.42 -21.79 -17.80
C ASP A 124 9.65 -23.11 -17.56
N GLY A 125 8.33 -23.07 -17.73
CA GLY A 125 7.47 -24.24 -17.54
C GLY A 125 7.30 -24.72 -16.08
N PHE A 126 7.94 -24.08 -15.10
CA PHE A 126 7.79 -24.49 -13.71
C PHE A 126 6.35 -24.25 -13.23
N GLN A 127 5.75 -25.26 -12.63
CA GLN A 127 4.40 -25.20 -12.06
C GLN A 127 4.47 -24.95 -10.56
N LEU A 128 3.87 -23.85 -10.12
CA LEU A 128 3.82 -23.49 -8.70
C LEU A 128 2.86 -24.42 -7.95
N GLY A 129 3.29 -24.99 -6.83
CA GLY A 129 2.51 -25.96 -6.04
C GLY A 129 1.36 -25.36 -5.22
N ALA A 130 1.14 -24.04 -5.31
CA ALA A 130 0.08 -23.34 -4.59
C ALA A 130 -0.41 -22.12 -5.39
N PRO A 131 -1.68 -21.69 -5.24
CA PRO A 131 -2.18 -20.47 -5.86
C PRO A 131 -1.54 -19.25 -5.20
N THR A 132 -1.30 -18.20 -5.98
CA THR A 132 -0.84 -16.91 -5.46
C THR A 132 -2.01 -16.02 -5.07
N VAL A 133 -1.76 -14.98 -4.26
CA VAL A 133 -2.75 -13.93 -3.98
C VAL A 133 -3.32 -13.31 -5.27
N PHE A 134 -2.52 -13.22 -6.33
CA PHE A 134 -2.98 -12.69 -7.63
C PHE A 134 -4.04 -13.56 -8.25
N SER A 135 -3.82 -14.88 -8.33
CA SER A 135 -4.79 -15.81 -8.90
C SER A 135 -6.08 -15.83 -8.10
N LEU A 136 -6.00 -15.82 -6.76
CA LEU A 136 -7.18 -15.83 -5.89
C LEU A 136 -7.97 -14.52 -5.98
N VAL A 137 -7.28 -13.37 -5.99
CA VAL A 137 -7.88 -12.04 -6.15
C VAL A 137 -8.63 -11.95 -7.50
N ARG A 138 -8.01 -12.42 -8.59
CA ARG A 138 -8.66 -12.44 -9.90
C ARG A 138 -9.83 -13.41 -9.97
N LEU A 139 -9.72 -14.60 -9.37
CA LEU A 139 -10.83 -15.54 -9.28
C LEU A 139 -12.05 -14.93 -8.56
N ALA A 140 -11.80 -14.03 -7.61
CA ALA A 140 -12.83 -13.27 -6.92
C ALA A 140 -13.36 -12.05 -7.73
N GLY A 141 -13.01 -11.92 -9.01
CA GLY A 141 -13.44 -10.82 -9.87
C GLY A 141 -12.77 -9.47 -9.56
N LYS A 142 -11.66 -9.48 -8.83
CA LYS A 142 -10.92 -8.31 -8.40
C LYS A 142 -9.66 -8.11 -9.26
N ARG A 143 -9.14 -6.89 -9.26
CA ARG A 143 -7.99 -6.50 -10.09
C ARG A 143 -6.69 -6.60 -9.30
N ALA A 144 -5.71 -7.35 -9.83
CA ALA A 144 -4.38 -7.54 -9.26
C ALA A 144 -3.29 -7.04 -10.22
N VAL A 145 -2.44 -6.15 -9.74
CA VAL A 145 -1.34 -5.52 -10.50
C VAL A 145 0.00 -5.83 -9.82
N MET A 146 1.01 -6.17 -10.61
CA MET A 146 2.36 -6.51 -10.14
C MET A 146 3.41 -5.67 -10.88
N VAL A 147 4.18 -4.88 -10.13
CA VAL A 147 5.29 -4.07 -10.65
C VAL A 147 6.56 -4.42 -9.90
N VAL A 148 7.58 -4.88 -10.61
CA VAL A 148 8.80 -5.44 -10.00
C VAL A 148 10.07 -4.88 -10.62
N GLY A 149 11.16 -4.90 -9.86
CA GLY A 149 12.48 -4.50 -10.33
C GLY A 149 13.41 -5.66 -10.71
N LYS A 150 13.05 -6.91 -10.41
CA LYS A 150 13.81 -8.13 -10.81
C LYS A 150 12.94 -9.04 -11.67
N ASP A 151 13.38 -9.31 -12.89
CA ASP A 151 12.61 -10.09 -13.88
C ASP A 151 12.32 -11.54 -13.44
N LYS A 152 13.17 -12.14 -12.61
CA LYS A 152 12.92 -13.49 -12.07
C LYS A 152 11.56 -13.63 -11.36
N LEU A 153 11.00 -12.54 -10.83
CA LEU A 153 9.68 -12.52 -10.19
C LEU A 153 8.51 -12.72 -11.17
N ARG A 154 8.74 -12.68 -12.49
CA ARG A 154 7.74 -13.10 -13.50
C ARG A 154 7.29 -14.54 -13.31
N GLN A 155 8.10 -15.38 -12.63
CA GLN A 155 7.73 -16.74 -12.23
C GLN A 155 6.41 -16.77 -11.45
N LEU A 156 6.16 -15.76 -10.62
CA LEU A 156 4.98 -15.65 -9.77
C LEU A 156 3.80 -14.97 -10.51
N ALA A 157 4.09 -14.13 -11.49
CA ALA A 157 3.09 -13.49 -12.34
C ALA A 157 2.49 -14.44 -13.37
N ALA A 158 3.31 -15.24 -14.04
CA ALA A 158 2.91 -16.19 -15.09
C ALA A 158 1.96 -17.26 -14.56
N ALA A 159 2.25 -17.79 -13.37
CA ALA A 159 1.40 -18.80 -12.72
C ALA A 159 0.02 -18.24 -12.27
N ALA A 160 -0.11 -16.94 -12.16
CA ALA A 160 -1.24 -16.29 -11.52
C ALA A 160 -2.18 -15.55 -12.48
N GLY A 161 -1.71 -15.21 -13.70
CA GLY A 161 -2.47 -14.32 -14.57
C GLY A 161 -2.79 -12.99 -13.89
N THR A 162 -1.80 -12.11 -13.71
CA THR A 162 -2.04 -10.75 -13.22
C THR A 162 -2.76 -9.91 -14.27
N ASP A 163 -3.55 -8.92 -13.85
CA ASP A 163 -4.18 -7.95 -14.76
C ASP A 163 -3.19 -6.97 -15.36
N GLY A 164 -1.99 -6.90 -14.79
CA GLY A 164 -0.87 -6.13 -15.30
C GLY A 164 0.42 -6.56 -14.61
N TYR A 165 1.37 -7.06 -15.39
CA TYR A 165 2.75 -7.29 -14.98
C TYR A 165 3.67 -6.29 -15.64
N THR A 166 4.61 -5.73 -14.88
CA THR A 166 5.67 -4.88 -15.41
C THR A 166 6.96 -5.13 -14.65
N CYS A 167 8.04 -5.31 -15.39
CA CYS A 167 9.38 -5.32 -14.86
C CYS A 167 10.10 -4.02 -15.26
N ALA A 168 10.46 -3.20 -14.27
CA ALA A 168 11.19 -1.94 -14.42
C ALA A 168 12.60 -2.10 -13.84
N THR A 169 13.59 -2.28 -14.70
CA THR A 169 14.94 -2.70 -14.28
C THR A 169 15.92 -1.56 -14.01
N ARG A 170 15.48 -0.30 -14.12
CA ARG A 170 16.34 0.88 -13.94
C ARG A 170 16.40 1.41 -12.51
N GLY A 171 15.78 0.70 -11.57
CA GLY A 171 15.84 1.00 -10.14
C GLY A 171 14.50 1.38 -9.51
N ASP A 172 14.50 1.67 -8.22
CA ASP A 172 13.31 1.87 -7.40
C ASP A 172 12.44 3.04 -7.89
N VAL A 173 13.05 4.14 -8.33
CA VAL A 173 12.33 5.29 -8.88
C VAL A 173 11.52 4.90 -10.13
N ASP A 174 12.11 4.07 -10.99
CA ASP A 174 11.45 3.59 -12.20
C ASP A 174 10.30 2.62 -11.87
N VAL A 175 10.53 1.70 -10.92
CA VAL A 175 9.47 0.82 -10.39
C VAL A 175 8.30 1.64 -9.84
N VAL A 176 8.57 2.66 -9.03
CA VAL A 176 7.53 3.54 -8.48
C VAL A 176 6.83 4.34 -9.58
N ASN A 177 7.54 4.85 -10.59
CA ASN A 177 6.93 5.53 -11.73
C ASN A 177 5.93 4.62 -12.45
N GLU A 178 6.33 3.37 -12.70
CA GLU A 178 5.48 2.37 -13.33
C GLU A 178 4.27 1.98 -12.47
N ALA A 179 4.45 1.89 -11.16
CA ALA A 179 3.35 1.66 -10.23
C ALA A 179 2.35 2.83 -10.23
N VAL A 180 2.86 4.06 -10.12
CA VAL A 180 2.04 5.29 -10.14
C VAL A 180 1.26 5.43 -11.45
N ALA A 181 1.87 5.14 -12.59
CA ALA A 181 1.19 5.18 -13.90
C ALA A 181 -0.01 4.22 -13.99
N ARG A 182 -0.08 3.19 -13.13
CA ARG A 182 -1.19 2.22 -13.09
C ARG A 182 -2.30 2.58 -12.10
N LEU A 183 -2.06 3.51 -11.17
CA LEU A 183 -3.07 3.90 -10.18
C LEU A 183 -4.39 4.39 -10.81
N PRO A 184 -4.40 5.20 -11.90
CA PRO A 184 -5.64 5.62 -12.54
C PRO A 184 -6.46 4.48 -13.17
N LEU A 185 -5.82 3.36 -13.48
CA LEU A 185 -6.50 2.17 -14.03
C LEU A 185 -7.25 1.38 -12.94
N GLY A 186 -7.04 1.71 -11.67
CA GLY A 186 -7.61 1.03 -10.51
C GLY A 186 -6.92 -0.29 -10.19
N PHE A 187 -7.01 -0.70 -8.93
CA PHE A 187 -6.55 -2.01 -8.43
C PHE A 187 -7.32 -2.34 -7.14
N ASP A 188 -7.41 -3.62 -6.83
CA ASP A 188 -7.72 -4.12 -5.49
C ASP A 188 -6.42 -4.54 -4.78
N LEU A 189 -5.51 -5.22 -5.49
CA LEU A 189 -4.15 -5.56 -5.05
C LEU A 189 -3.11 -4.92 -5.97
N LEU A 190 -2.22 -4.13 -5.39
CA LEU A 190 -1.00 -3.65 -6.04
C LEU A 190 0.20 -4.24 -5.30
N PHE A 191 1.04 -5.02 -5.98
CA PHE A 191 2.32 -5.48 -5.48
C PHE A 191 3.43 -4.68 -6.14
N VAL A 192 4.34 -4.15 -5.31
CA VAL A 192 5.50 -3.35 -5.76
C VAL A 192 6.76 -3.92 -5.13
N HIS A 193 7.74 -4.28 -5.96
CA HIS A 193 9.03 -4.82 -5.53
C HIS A 193 10.16 -3.87 -5.88
N LEU A 194 10.89 -3.41 -4.87
CA LEU A 194 11.98 -2.43 -4.94
C LEU A 194 13.34 -3.14 -4.76
N PRO A 195 14.18 -3.24 -5.81
CA PRO A 195 15.35 -4.12 -5.83
C PRO A 195 16.64 -3.49 -5.31
N GLN A 196 16.72 -2.15 -5.18
CA GLN A 196 18.00 -1.46 -5.12
C GLN A 196 18.77 -1.66 -3.82
N VAL A 197 18.08 -1.87 -2.70
CA VAL A 197 18.73 -2.06 -1.40
C VAL A 197 19.54 -3.36 -1.41
N ASP A 198 18.99 -4.45 -1.97
CA ASP A 198 19.68 -5.71 -2.17
C ASP A 198 20.88 -5.56 -3.13
N LEU A 199 20.68 -4.87 -4.26
CA LEU A 199 21.77 -4.62 -5.22
C LEU A 199 22.92 -3.84 -4.58
N ALA A 200 22.65 -2.86 -3.73
CA ALA A 200 23.66 -2.13 -2.98
C ALA A 200 24.35 -3.03 -1.94
N GLY A 201 23.59 -3.91 -1.28
CA GLY A 201 24.13 -4.92 -0.38
C GLY A 201 25.13 -5.85 -1.06
N HIS A 202 24.80 -6.37 -2.24
CA HIS A 202 25.73 -7.19 -3.04
C HIS A 202 26.96 -6.41 -3.53
N ALA A 203 26.77 -5.16 -3.93
CA ALA A 203 27.86 -4.35 -4.45
C ALA A 203 28.84 -3.90 -3.35
N SER A 204 28.36 -3.35 -2.26
CA SER A 204 29.16 -2.67 -1.24
C SER A 204 29.15 -3.36 0.12
N GLY A 205 28.21 -4.24 0.36
CA GLY A 205 27.99 -4.93 1.64
C GLY A 205 26.79 -4.36 2.39
N TRP A 206 26.03 -5.26 3.05
CA TRP A 206 24.96 -4.88 3.95
C TRP A 206 25.48 -4.00 5.07
N MET A 207 24.76 -2.96 5.42
CA MET A 207 25.09 -1.93 6.41
C MET A 207 26.30 -1.04 6.04
N SER A 208 26.82 -1.13 4.81
CA SER A 208 27.79 -0.14 4.31
C SER A 208 27.14 1.24 4.12
N ALA A 209 27.95 2.29 4.00
CA ALA A 209 27.44 3.65 3.76
C ALA A 209 26.62 3.71 2.47
N GLU A 210 27.02 3.00 1.42
CA GLU A 210 26.30 2.94 0.15
C GLU A 210 24.98 2.20 0.26
N TYR A 211 24.90 1.12 1.05
CA TYR A 211 23.67 0.41 1.34
C TYR A 211 22.68 1.31 2.10
N LEU A 212 23.16 2.01 3.13
CA LEU A 212 22.33 2.93 3.92
C LEU A 212 21.86 4.13 3.09
N GLU A 213 22.71 4.68 2.24
CA GLU A 213 22.34 5.76 1.31
C GLU A 213 21.30 5.28 0.28
N GLN A 214 21.46 4.05 -0.26
CA GLN A 214 20.45 3.49 -1.16
C GLN A 214 19.12 3.27 -0.45
N LEU A 215 19.15 2.80 0.81
CA LEU A 215 17.92 2.65 1.58
C LEU A 215 17.22 4.00 1.83
N ARG A 216 17.97 5.08 2.04
CA ARG A 216 17.40 6.43 2.16
C ARG A 216 16.68 6.86 0.87
N GLN A 217 17.29 6.57 -0.30
CA GLN A 217 16.65 6.84 -1.61
C GLN A 217 15.41 5.96 -1.84
N THR A 218 15.47 4.71 -1.42
CA THR A 218 14.33 3.79 -1.46
C THR A 218 13.19 4.28 -0.56
N ASP A 219 13.51 4.81 0.63
CA ASP A 219 12.52 5.42 1.54
C ASP A 219 11.79 6.62 0.89
N GLU A 220 12.52 7.47 0.17
CA GLU A 220 11.92 8.57 -0.59
C GLU A 220 10.96 8.06 -1.69
N ALA A 221 11.35 7.00 -2.40
CA ALA A 221 10.51 6.35 -3.41
C ALA A 221 9.24 5.72 -2.80
N VAL A 222 9.37 5.06 -1.65
CA VAL A 222 8.24 4.54 -0.86
C VAL A 222 7.31 5.68 -0.44
N GLY A 223 7.86 6.76 0.12
CA GLY A 223 7.09 7.93 0.53
C GLY A 223 6.26 8.52 -0.60
N ARG A 224 6.86 8.66 -1.79
CA ARG A 224 6.18 9.13 -2.99
C ARG A 224 5.05 8.20 -3.43
N LEU A 225 5.29 6.90 -3.47
CA LEU A 225 4.25 5.93 -3.83
C LEU A 225 3.08 6.01 -2.85
N VAL A 226 3.38 5.95 -1.55
CA VAL A 226 2.36 5.95 -0.50
C VAL A 226 1.50 7.22 -0.51
N ALA A 227 2.11 8.39 -0.78
CA ALA A 227 1.39 9.67 -0.89
C ALA A 227 0.41 9.72 -2.07
N LEU A 228 0.65 8.95 -3.12
CA LEU A 228 -0.16 8.91 -4.34
C LEU A 228 -1.18 7.76 -4.35
N LEU A 229 -1.14 6.85 -3.38
CA LEU A 229 -2.14 5.78 -3.28
C LEU A 229 -3.54 6.37 -3.05
N PRO A 230 -4.59 5.73 -3.58
CA PRO A 230 -5.96 6.15 -3.32
C PRO A 230 -6.28 6.20 -1.82
N ALA A 231 -7.05 7.21 -1.40
CA ALA A 231 -7.53 7.30 -0.03
C ALA A 231 -8.25 6.00 0.38
N GLY A 232 -7.93 5.50 1.57
CA GLY A 232 -8.49 4.24 2.07
C GLY A 232 -7.71 2.98 1.68
N ALA A 233 -6.60 3.09 0.94
CA ALA A 233 -5.71 1.96 0.71
C ALA A 233 -5.01 1.53 2.00
N THR A 234 -4.91 0.22 2.23
CA THR A 234 -4.05 -0.36 3.25
C THR A 234 -2.70 -0.68 2.64
N VAL A 235 -1.63 -0.23 3.29
CA VAL A 235 -0.25 -0.52 2.88
C VAL A 235 0.32 -1.60 3.78
N ILE A 236 0.90 -2.64 3.18
CA ILE A 236 1.79 -3.58 3.86
C ILE A 236 3.18 -3.35 3.27
N LEU A 237 4.17 -3.09 4.12
CA LEU A 237 5.57 -2.99 3.73
C LEU A 237 6.37 -4.05 4.47
N THR A 238 7.15 -4.81 3.73
CA THR A 238 8.01 -5.87 4.27
C THR A 238 9.26 -6.04 3.41
N ALA A 239 10.11 -6.97 3.78
CA ALA A 239 11.23 -7.46 2.98
C ALA A 239 11.07 -8.94 2.70
N ASP A 240 11.86 -9.45 1.80
CA ASP A 240 11.96 -10.87 1.49
C ASP A 240 13.08 -11.54 2.30
N HIS A 241 14.18 -10.86 2.55
CA HIS A 241 15.32 -11.29 3.37
C HIS A 241 16.12 -10.08 3.87
N GLY A 242 17.06 -10.30 4.75
CA GLY A 242 18.14 -9.39 5.09
C GLY A 242 19.42 -9.74 4.34
N GLY A 243 20.57 -9.64 5.01
CA GLY A 243 21.86 -10.03 4.45
C GLY A 243 23.04 -9.58 5.30
N GLN A 244 24.21 -10.11 4.99
CA GLN A 244 25.46 -9.79 5.69
C GLN A 244 26.64 -9.81 4.71
N HIS A 245 27.67 -9.02 5.02
CA HIS A 245 28.78 -8.83 4.09
C HIS A 245 28.26 -8.44 2.70
N LYS A 246 28.46 -9.25 1.69
CA LYS A 246 27.96 -9.05 0.31
C LYS A 246 27.03 -10.18 -0.13
N ASN A 247 26.41 -10.89 0.81
CA ASN A 247 25.62 -12.07 0.50
C ASN A 247 24.44 -12.27 1.46
N HIS A 248 23.53 -13.18 1.12
CA HIS A 248 22.40 -13.62 1.90
C HIS A 248 22.05 -15.09 1.55
N GLY A 249 20.94 -15.61 2.05
CA GLY A 249 20.45 -16.95 1.72
C GLY A 249 20.77 -18.01 2.75
N THR A 250 21.30 -17.61 3.91
CA THR A 250 21.64 -18.51 5.01
C THR A 250 20.49 -18.60 6.03
N ARG A 251 20.70 -19.34 7.12
CA ARG A 251 19.80 -19.39 8.28
C ARG A 251 20.17 -18.39 9.36
N ASP A 252 21.18 -17.56 9.11
CA ASP A 252 21.59 -16.55 10.08
C ASP A 252 20.47 -15.53 10.32
N THR A 253 20.36 -15.05 11.55
CA THR A 253 19.32 -14.13 11.95
C THR A 253 19.32 -12.84 11.13
N VAL A 254 20.48 -12.37 10.69
CA VAL A 254 20.60 -11.17 9.84
C VAL A 254 20.09 -11.37 8.42
N ASP A 255 20.04 -12.61 7.93
CA ASP A 255 19.46 -12.98 6.64
C ASP A 255 17.95 -13.24 6.77
N THR A 256 17.50 -13.77 7.92
CA THR A 256 16.13 -14.25 8.10
C THR A 256 15.22 -13.28 8.83
N THR A 257 15.76 -12.26 9.50
CA THR A 257 14.95 -11.26 10.20
C THR A 257 14.63 -10.07 9.29
N ILE A 258 13.36 -9.77 9.15
CA ILE A 258 12.85 -8.72 8.26
C ILE A 258 11.85 -7.80 8.98
N PRO A 259 11.66 -6.55 8.52
CA PRO A 259 10.56 -5.72 8.98
C PRO A 259 9.24 -6.18 8.37
N TRP A 260 8.14 -6.01 9.11
CA TRP A 260 6.79 -6.16 8.61
C TRP A 260 5.91 -5.05 9.20
N ILE A 261 5.32 -4.22 8.35
CA ILE A 261 4.59 -3.01 8.72
C ILE A 261 3.25 -3.03 7.99
N ILE A 262 2.16 -2.70 8.69
CA ILE A 262 0.84 -2.53 8.09
C ILE A 262 0.21 -1.24 8.57
N ALA A 263 -0.32 -0.42 7.65
CA ALA A 263 -0.99 0.84 7.96
C ALA A 263 -2.17 1.05 7.01
N GLY A 264 -3.30 1.48 7.54
CA GLY A 264 -4.50 1.74 6.75
C GLY A 264 -5.75 1.88 7.60
N PRO A 265 -6.91 2.18 7.00
CA PRO A 265 -8.13 2.50 7.76
C PRO A 265 -8.70 1.32 8.56
N ARG A 266 -8.39 0.09 8.18
CA ARG A 266 -8.83 -1.12 8.89
C ARG A 266 -7.86 -1.56 9.98
N VAL A 267 -6.69 -0.93 10.09
CA VAL A 267 -5.69 -1.23 11.12
C VAL A 267 -6.05 -0.43 12.37
N VAL A 268 -6.54 -1.13 13.38
CA VAL A 268 -7.03 -0.49 14.63
C VAL A 268 -5.94 -0.44 15.70
N ARG A 269 -5.10 -1.47 15.79
CA ARG A 269 -3.93 -1.46 16.68
C ARG A 269 -2.86 -0.54 16.11
N ARG A 270 -2.18 0.19 16.98
CA ARG A 270 -1.00 0.99 16.60
C ARG A 270 0.16 0.64 17.51
N GLY A 271 1.33 0.40 16.90
CA GLY A 271 2.52 0.05 17.62
C GLY A 271 3.03 -1.37 17.33
N PRO A 272 3.95 -1.88 18.14
CA PRO A 272 4.58 -3.18 17.90
C PRO A 272 3.59 -4.34 18.09
N LEU A 273 3.70 -5.32 17.19
CA LEU A 273 3.01 -6.60 17.28
C LEU A 273 3.74 -7.50 18.28
N ALA A 274 2.99 -8.17 19.14
CA ALA A 274 3.55 -9.08 20.13
C ALA A 274 3.83 -10.48 19.55
N ARG A 275 2.98 -10.90 18.58
CA ARG A 275 3.14 -12.21 17.92
C ARG A 275 4.23 -12.15 16.86
N THR A 276 5.00 -13.23 16.75
CA THR A 276 5.92 -13.40 15.62
C THR A 276 5.14 -13.45 14.32
N VAL A 277 5.48 -12.57 13.39
CA VAL A 277 4.98 -12.56 12.02
C VAL A 277 5.98 -13.30 11.14
N ARG A 278 5.48 -14.07 10.19
CA ARG A 278 6.28 -14.79 9.20
C ARG A 278 5.94 -14.31 7.79
N THR A 279 6.86 -14.43 6.88
CA THR A 279 6.63 -14.10 5.46
C THR A 279 5.35 -14.73 4.90
N VAL A 280 5.06 -15.99 5.25
CA VAL A 280 3.86 -16.72 4.84
C VAL A 280 2.55 -16.11 5.37
N ASP A 281 2.59 -15.30 6.44
CA ASP A 281 1.42 -14.63 7.03
C ASP A 281 0.93 -13.45 6.17
N THR A 282 1.75 -13.00 5.22
CA THR A 282 1.41 -11.86 4.35
C THR A 282 0.24 -12.18 3.42
N ALA A 283 0.26 -13.32 2.72
CA ALA A 283 -0.81 -13.70 1.79
C ALA A 283 -2.19 -13.80 2.47
N PRO A 284 -2.39 -14.55 3.57
CA PRO A 284 -3.68 -14.61 4.24
C PRO A 284 -4.12 -13.26 4.79
N THR A 285 -3.19 -12.38 5.18
CA THR A 285 -3.52 -11.02 5.63
C THR A 285 -4.01 -10.15 4.46
N VAL A 286 -3.35 -10.18 3.31
CA VAL A 286 -3.80 -9.50 2.08
C VAL A 286 -5.18 -9.98 1.65
N LEU A 287 -5.38 -11.29 1.59
CA LEU A 287 -6.66 -11.88 1.17
C LEU A 287 -7.80 -11.52 2.12
N SER A 288 -7.58 -11.57 3.42
CA SER A 288 -8.56 -11.13 4.44
C SER A 288 -8.95 -9.67 4.29
N LEU A 289 -7.98 -8.78 4.06
CA LEU A 289 -8.23 -7.36 3.80
C LEU A 289 -9.13 -7.14 2.58
N LEU A 290 -8.95 -7.96 1.54
CA LEU A 290 -9.72 -7.88 0.29
C LEU A 290 -11.05 -8.64 0.35
N GLY A 291 -11.34 -9.37 1.43
CA GLY A 291 -12.52 -10.22 1.55
C GLY A 291 -12.48 -11.44 0.61
N VAL A 292 -11.27 -11.93 0.31
CA VAL A 292 -11.04 -13.10 -0.56
C VAL A 292 -10.66 -14.31 0.30
N PRO A 293 -11.29 -15.47 0.11
CA PRO A 293 -10.90 -16.69 0.82
C PRO A 293 -9.45 -17.09 0.51
N GLY A 294 -8.70 -17.43 1.55
CA GLY A 294 -7.35 -17.99 1.41
C GLY A 294 -7.36 -19.46 0.96
N PRO A 295 -6.21 -19.99 0.50
CA PRO A 295 -6.08 -21.38 0.16
C PRO A 295 -6.20 -22.28 1.40
N ALA A 296 -6.87 -23.43 1.27
CA ALA A 296 -7.13 -24.34 2.40
C ALA A 296 -5.83 -24.93 3.02
N ASN A 297 -4.74 -24.98 2.24
CA ASN A 297 -3.43 -25.48 2.67
C ASN A 297 -2.44 -24.36 3.07
N ALA A 298 -2.94 -23.14 3.31
CA ALA A 298 -2.08 -22.06 3.80
C ALA A 298 -1.41 -22.46 5.12
N THR A 299 -0.09 -22.27 5.19
CA THR A 299 0.69 -22.43 6.44
C THR A 299 0.80 -21.11 7.21
N GLY A 300 0.65 -20.00 6.49
CA GLY A 300 0.54 -18.67 7.05
C GLY A 300 -0.80 -18.41 7.72
N ARG A 301 -0.84 -17.43 8.61
CA ARG A 301 -2.03 -17.01 9.36
C ARG A 301 -2.27 -15.53 9.20
N LEU A 302 -3.53 -15.12 9.26
CA LEU A 302 -3.89 -13.72 9.37
C LEU A 302 -3.16 -13.07 10.55
N VAL A 303 -2.54 -11.93 10.33
CA VAL A 303 -1.98 -11.09 11.39
C VAL A 303 -3.14 -10.35 12.08
N SER A 304 -4.01 -11.13 12.78
CA SER A 304 -5.26 -10.64 13.37
C SER A 304 -5.01 -9.53 14.39
N GLU A 305 -3.91 -9.59 15.11
CA GLU A 305 -3.51 -8.59 16.11
C GLU A 305 -3.50 -7.15 15.57
N ALA A 306 -3.24 -6.94 14.28
CA ALA A 306 -3.28 -5.61 13.65
C ALA A 306 -4.70 -5.04 13.55
N PHE A 307 -5.74 -5.87 13.68
CA PHE A 307 -7.16 -5.53 13.53
C PHE A 307 -7.94 -5.61 14.84
N GLU A 308 -7.30 -5.99 15.93
CA GLU A 308 -7.87 -6.07 17.27
C GLU A 308 -7.58 -4.75 18.00
N ALA A 309 -8.55 -4.29 18.80
CA ALA A 309 -8.30 -3.16 19.70
C ALA A 309 -7.25 -3.55 20.75
N PRO A 310 -6.35 -2.63 21.14
CA PRO A 310 -5.30 -2.89 22.11
C PRO A 310 -5.85 -3.17 23.51
#